data_985559c0b6839cd881f23190bd3ba18d
#
_entry.id   985559c0b6839cd881f23190bd3ba18d
#
_cell.length_a   1.000
_cell.length_b   1.000
_cell.length_c   1.000
_cell.angle_alpha   90.00
_cell.angle_beta   90.00
_cell.angle_gamma   90.00
#
_symmetry.space_group_name_H-M   'P 1'
#
loop_
_entity.id
_entity.type
_entity.pdbx_description
1 polymer ?
#
loop_
_entity_poly.entity_id
_entity_poly.type
_entity_poly.pdbx_seq_one_letter_code
_entity_poly.pdbx_strand_id
1 'polypeptide(L)'
;MRVNGTGIRIGVAVLALGLSVFAMSTALEAQKAAGIARVGWLEVCGPGPKRPHFDIFRARLAELGYVEGKNLIIEQRFADCRYDRISGLAAELAQAPVDVIFTMGTRAARSTAQTVKTTPLVVYSCDPFLHVKNLARPGGNLTGVTCMTTEMMPKRLELLREAIPTVSRVMFVHDAEAAPNAFKLTQDVAPRLGMTMQAAHLTGTEDFLSELKTISKERPEALLVYPDVVLSTHPRPQQLADFAIEAKLPTVHAFRFYVDAGGLMSYGATTSEIYMTAAEQVAKILRGVRPSELPIQQATRFELVINNKTAKALGIKIPTSLLERANEVIE
;
A
#
# COMPACT_ATOMS: atom_id res chain seq x y z
N MET A 1 0.81 5.96 76.90
CA MET A 1 1.22 5.32 75.63
C MET A 1 0.99 6.32 74.54
N ARG A 2 2.05 7.02 74.08
CA ARG A 2 1.95 8.04 73.00
C ARG A 2 2.27 7.37 71.65
N VAL A 3 1.30 7.33 70.74
CA VAL A 3 1.49 6.84 69.37
C VAL A 3 2.00 8.00 68.49
N ASN A 4 3.19 7.81 67.92
CA ASN A 4 3.89 8.81 67.07
C ASN A 4 3.18 9.05 65.73
N GLY A 5 2.76 10.28 65.48
CA GLY A 5 2.03 10.73 64.30
C GLY A 5 2.91 11.05 63.07
N THR A 6 4.07 10.41 62.92
CA THR A 6 5.02 10.71 61.81
C THR A 6 4.83 9.83 60.57
N GLY A 7 4.19 8.64 60.69
CA GLY A 7 4.03 7.71 59.54
C GLY A 7 2.92 8.11 58.55
N ILE A 8 1.90 8.86 58.97
CA ILE A 8 0.74 9.22 58.10
C ILE A 8 1.08 10.38 57.15
N ARG A 9 1.99 11.28 57.51
CA ARG A 9 2.36 12.43 56.70
C ARG A 9 3.22 12.08 55.47
N ILE A 10 4.00 10.99 55.53
CA ILE A 10 4.85 10.55 54.40
C ILE A 10 4.01 9.84 53.34
N GLY A 11 3.01 9.04 53.71
CA GLY A 11 2.11 8.35 52.78
C GLY A 11 1.25 9.29 51.93
N VAL A 12 0.77 10.39 52.51
CA VAL A 12 -0.06 11.39 51.78
C VAL A 12 0.79 12.22 50.79
N ALA A 13 2.05 12.51 51.14
CA ALA A 13 2.95 13.25 50.25
C ALA A 13 3.36 12.44 49.00
N VAL A 14 3.57 11.13 49.13
CA VAL A 14 3.91 10.22 48.04
C VAL A 14 2.72 10.01 47.11
N LEU A 15 1.49 9.90 47.62
CA LEU A 15 0.27 9.81 46.82
C LEU A 15 -0.01 11.12 46.04
N ALA A 16 0.24 12.27 46.68
CA ALA A 16 0.06 13.59 46.00
C ALA A 16 1.09 13.83 44.89
N LEU A 17 2.34 13.35 45.05
CA LEU A 17 3.34 13.43 43.98
C LEU A 17 3.01 12.50 42.81
N GLY A 18 2.52 11.28 43.06
CA GLY A 18 2.11 10.33 42.02
C GLY A 18 0.93 10.85 41.19
N LEU A 19 -0.06 11.45 41.83
CA LEU A 19 -1.21 12.05 41.17
C LEU A 19 -0.84 13.31 40.38
N SER A 20 0.11 14.12 40.82
CA SER A 20 0.57 15.32 40.08
C SER A 20 1.42 14.95 38.88
N VAL A 21 2.22 13.90 38.91
CA VAL A 21 2.98 13.42 37.74
C VAL A 21 2.05 12.80 36.70
N PHE A 22 1.02 12.07 37.13
CA PHE A 22 0.02 11.50 36.19
C PHE A 22 -0.86 12.60 35.58
N ALA A 23 -1.26 13.62 36.34
CA ALA A 23 -1.99 14.77 35.85
C ALA A 23 -1.14 15.67 34.92
N MET A 24 0.18 15.76 35.12
CA MET A 24 1.09 16.47 34.23
C MET A 24 1.31 15.73 32.91
N SER A 25 1.37 14.39 32.91
CA SER A 25 1.48 13.62 31.67
C SER A 25 0.21 13.70 30.82
N THR A 26 -0.98 13.66 31.44
CA THR A 26 -2.26 13.84 30.73
C THR A 26 -2.48 15.28 30.27
N ALA A 27 -1.99 16.29 31.01
CA ALA A 27 -2.03 17.70 30.60
C ALA A 27 -1.05 17.98 29.44
N LEU A 28 0.11 17.34 29.40
CA LEU A 28 1.08 17.46 28.32
C LEU A 28 0.56 16.79 27.03
N GLU A 29 -0.14 15.67 27.14
CA GLU A 29 -0.85 15.05 26.01
C GLU A 29 -2.03 15.91 25.53
N ALA A 30 -2.79 16.52 26.43
CA ALA A 30 -3.88 17.44 26.10
C ALA A 30 -3.37 18.75 25.48
N GLN A 31 -2.19 19.22 25.87
CA GLN A 31 -1.61 20.47 25.37
C GLN A 31 -1.01 20.28 23.96
N LYS A 32 -0.55 19.09 23.58
CA LYS A 32 -0.20 18.73 22.20
C LYS A 32 -1.43 18.58 21.30
N ALA A 33 -2.60 18.30 21.84
CA ALA A 33 -3.86 18.20 21.13
C ALA A 33 -4.52 19.56 20.80
N ALA A 34 -3.97 20.70 21.27
CA ALA A 34 -4.52 22.03 21.03
C ALA A 34 -4.06 22.68 19.70
N GLY A 35 -3.14 22.04 18.97
CA GLY A 35 -2.68 22.50 17.65
C GLY A 35 -3.43 21.82 16.50
N ILE A 36 -3.55 22.52 15.36
CA ILE A 36 -4.07 21.93 14.12
C ILE A 36 -2.97 21.02 13.56
N ALA A 37 -3.22 19.72 13.53
CA ALA A 37 -2.32 18.72 12.92
C ALA A 37 -2.27 18.96 11.40
N ARG A 38 -1.09 18.76 10.79
CA ARG A 38 -0.90 18.96 9.35
C ARG A 38 -0.25 17.73 8.73
N VAL A 39 -0.94 17.11 7.77
CA VAL A 39 -0.47 15.94 7.04
C VAL A 39 -0.21 16.32 5.60
N GLY A 40 1.00 16.12 5.11
CA GLY A 40 1.31 16.17 3.69
C GLY A 40 0.87 14.88 3.00
N TRP A 41 0.03 14.96 1.98
CA TRP A 41 -0.38 13.85 1.14
C TRP A 41 0.26 13.98 -0.24
N LEU A 42 1.20 13.10 -0.58
CA LEU A 42 1.90 13.08 -1.86
C LEU A 42 1.46 11.86 -2.68
N GLU A 43 0.81 12.11 -3.79
CA GLU A 43 0.28 11.08 -4.68
C GLU A 43 0.88 11.20 -6.09
N VAL A 44 1.22 10.07 -6.71
CA VAL A 44 1.84 10.05 -8.05
C VAL A 44 0.89 10.58 -9.12
N CYS A 45 -0.36 10.11 -9.11
CA CYS A 45 -1.37 10.57 -10.06
C CYS A 45 -2.34 11.56 -9.42
N GLY A 46 -2.97 12.38 -10.24
CA GLY A 46 -3.95 13.36 -9.80
C GLY A 46 -5.23 12.72 -9.23
N PRO A 47 -6.10 13.52 -8.59
CA PRO A 47 -7.35 13.03 -8.03
C PRO A 47 -8.26 12.54 -9.14
N GLY A 48 -8.47 11.23 -9.23
CA GLY A 48 -9.50 10.65 -10.07
C GLY A 48 -10.91 10.94 -9.56
N PRO A 49 -11.96 10.52 -10.30
CA PRO A 49 -13.36 10.77 -9.93
C PRO A 49 -13.77 10.07 -8.61
N LYS A 50 -13.05 9.04 -8.20
CA LYS A 50 -13.24 8.32 -6.94
C LYS A 50 -11.87 8.08 -6.30
N ARG A 51 -11.79 8.31 -5.00
CA ARG A 51 -10.56 8.15 -4.21
C ARG A 51 -10.82 7.31 -2.95
N PRO A 52 -11.28 6.04 -3.09
CA PRO A 52 -11.64 5.22 -1.94
C PRO A 52 -10.48 5.05 -0.95
N HIS A 53 -9.26 5.00 -1.41
CA HIS A 53 -8.06 4.92 -0.59
C HIS A 53 -7.86 6.16 0.30
N PHE A 54 -8.05 7.37 -0.25
CA PHE A 54 -7.97 8.62 0.51
C PHE A 54 -9.12 8.72 1.51
N ASP A 55 -10.34 8.32 1.11
CA ASP A 55 -11.51 8.34 1.99
C ASP A 55 -11.35 7.38 3.17
N ILE A 56 -10.82 6.17 2.96
CA ILE A 56 -10.49 5.20 4.02
C ILE A 56 -9.47 5.78 4.99
N PHE A 57 -8.38 6.36 4.46
CA PHE A 57 -7.33 6.98 5.28
C PHE A 57 -7.89 8.12 6.13
N ARG A 58 -8.66 9.03 5.53
CA ARG A 58 -9.27 10.18 6.20
C ARG A 58 -10.29 9.75 7.25
N ALA A 59 -11.15 8.76 6.92
CA ALA A 59 -12.12 8.21 7.87
C ALA A 59 -11.42 7.60 9.09
N ARG A 60 -10.34 6.84 8.86
CA ARG A 60 -9.58 6.25 9.97
C ARG A 60 -8.90 7.31 10.83
N LEU A 61 -8.36 8.36 10.26
CA LEU A 61 -7.83 9.51 11.03
C LEU A 61 -8.94 10.17 11.88
N ALA A 62 -10.14 10.32 11.33
CA ALA A 62 -11.28 10.88 12.06
C ALA A 62 -11.69 10.00 13.27
N GLU A 63 -11.72 8.67 13.11
CA GLU A 63 -11.94 7.71 14.20
C GLU A 63 -10.86 7.82 15.29
N LEU A 64 -9.62 8.18 14.91
CA LEU A 64 -8.49 8.36 15.82
C LEU A 64 -8.43 9.77 16.45
N GLY A 65 -9.44 10.63 16.17
CA GLY A 65 -9.59 11.94 16.74
C GLY A 65 -9.06 13.09 15.87
N TYR A 66 -8.60 12.83 14.63
CA TYR A 66 -8.09 13.84 13.70
C TYR A 66 -9.10 14.09 12.58
N VAL A 67 -9.88 15.16 12.70
CA VAL A 67 -10.99 15.48 11.79
C VAL A 67 -10.59 16.67 10.90
N GLU A 68 -10.57 16.43 9.58
CA GLU A 68 -10.26 17.46 8.58
C GLU A 68 -11.25 18.64 8.69
N GLY A 69 -10.73 19.86 8.65
CA GLY A 69 -11.50 21.08 8.84
C GLY A 69 -11.80 21.46 10.30
N LYS A 70 -11.45 20.59 11.29
CA LYS A 70 -11.53 20.91 12.73
C LYS A 70 -10.15 21.03 13.36
N ASN A 71 -9.42 19.94 13.42
CA ASN A 71 -8.09 19.85 14.04
C ASN A 71 -7.06 19.17 13.14
N LEU A 72 -7.39 18.94 11.86
CA LEU A 72 -6.53 18.36 10.86
C LEU A 72 -6.62 19.16 9.55
N ILE A 73 -5.46 19.42 8.95
CA ILE A 73 -5.30 19.91 7.57
C ILE A 73 -4.53 18.85 6.79
N ILE A 74 -5.01 18.51 5.59
CA ILE A 74 -4.31 17.63 4.67
C ILE A 74 -3.83 18.42 3.47
N GLU A 75 -2.52 18.67 3.42
CA GLU A 75 -1.83 19.38 2.32
C GLU A 75 -1.56 18.40 1.18
N GLN A 76 -2.29 18.48 0.08
CA GLN A 76 -2.21 17.54 -1.01
C GLN A 76 -1.27 18.03 -2.12
N ARG A 77 -0.44 17.12 -2.67
CA ARG A 77 0.37 17.33 -3.87
C ARG A 77 0.21 16.14 -4.81
N PHE A 78 0.11 16.44 -6.09
CA PHE A 78 -0.09 15.45 -7.17
C PHE A 78 0.98 15.62 -8.24
N ALA A 79 1.59 14.52 -8.63
CA ALA A 79 2.64 14.53 -9.64
C ALA A 79 2.10 14.31 -11.08
N ASP A 80 0.77 14.23 -11.27
CA ASP A 80 0.10 14.06 -12.57
C ASP A 80 0.62 12.84 -13.35
N CYS A 81 0.79 11.71 -12.65
CA CYS A 81 1.37 10.46 -13.14
C CYS A 81 2.82 10.57 -13.63
N ARG A 82 3.56 11.59 -13.20
CA ARG A 82 4.95 11.88 -13.56
C ARG A 82 5.87 11.67 -12.36
N TYR A 83 6.62 10.57 -12.37
CA TYR A 83 7.54 10.24 -11.27
C TYR A 83 8.69 11.24 -11.09
N ASP A 84 9.12 11.90 -12.17
CA ASP A 84 10.15 12.93 -12.14
C ASP A 84 9.78 14.15 -11.29
N ARG A 85 8.48 14.41 -11.07
CA ARG A 85 7.98 15.50 -10.23
C ARG A 85 7.97 15.20 -8.72
N ILE A 86 8.07 13.93 -8.34
CA ILE A 86 7.91 13.51 -6.93
C ILE A 86 8.94 14.17 -6.02
N SER A 87 10.22 14.23 -6.41
CA SER A 87 11.27 14.83 -5.58
C SER A 87 11.01 16.30 -5.30
N GLY A 88 10.61 17.08 -6.32
CA GLY A 88 10.27 18.51 -6.15
C GLY A 88 9.08 18.71 -5.22
N LEU A 89 7.99 17.96 -5.43
CA LEU A 89 6.79 18.04 -4.59
C LEU A 89 7.03 17.56 -3.16
N ALA A 90 7.89 16.57 -2.97
CA ALA A 90 8.31 16.11 -1.64
C ALA A 90 9.11 17.21 -0.91
N ALA A 91 10.01 17.92 -1.61
CA ALA A 91 10.75 19.05 -1.06
C ALA A 91 9.83 20.22 -0.68
N GLU A 92 8.82 20.53 -1.52
CA GLU A 92 7.81 21.54 -1.19
C GLU A 92 7.04 21.20 0.10
N LEU A 93 6.58 19.94 0.23
CA LEU A 93 5.91 19.48 1.45
C LEU A 93 6.83 19.52 2.67
N ALA A 94 8.10 19.20 2.51
CA ALA A 94 9.08 19.26 3.61
C ALA A 94 9.39 20.69 4.06
N GLN A 95 9.18 21.70 3.21
CA GLN A 95 9.30 23.13 3.53
C GLN A 95 7.98 23.71 4.07
N ALA A 96 6.87 23.05 3.79
CA ALA A 96 5.57 23.44 4.36
C ALA A 96 5.49 23.06 5.85
N PRO A 97 4.62 23.72 6.64
CA PRO A 97 4.46 23.42 8.07
C PRO A 97 3.66 22.13 8.27
N VAL A 98 4.15 20.98 7.74
CA VAL A 98 3.54 19.66 7.93
C VAL A 98 4.26 18.87 9.02
N ASP A 99 3.49 18.14 9.83
CA ASP A 99 3.98 17.29 10.93
C ASP A 99 4.48 15.93 10.42
N VAL A 100 3.89 15.44 9.33
CA VAL A 100 4.19 14.14 8.71
C VAL A 100 3.79 14.16 7.25
N ILE A 101 4.57 13.48 6.40
CA ILE A 101 4.24 13.28 4.98
C ILE A 101 3.86 11.81 4.78
N PHE A 102 2.71 11.58 4.15
CA PHE A 102 2.32 10.28 3.62
C PHE A 102 2.52 10.23 2.11
N THR A 103 3.07 9.13 1.60
CA THR A 103 3.16 8.85 0.16
C THR A 103 2.95 7.38 -0.14
N MET A 104 2.51 7.06 -1.35
CA MET A 104 2.21 5.71 -1.79
C MET A 104 2.92 5.33 -3.09
N GLY A 105 3.24 4.04 -3.20
CA GLY A 105 3.95 3.46 -4.34
C GLY A 105 5.45 3.40 -4.12
N THR A 106 6.07 2.30 -4.53
CA THR A 106 7.48 1.97 -4.26
C THR A 106 8.43 3.04 -4.79
N ARG A 107 8.23 3.50 -6.04
CA ARG A 107 9.06 4.56 -6.65
C ARG A 107 8.91 5.90 -5.93
N ALA A 108 7.67 6.30 -5.62
CA ALA A 108 7.40 7.55 -4.92
C ALA A 108 7.96 7.52 -3.49
N ALA A 109 7.79 6.41 -2.77
CA ALA A 109 8.35 6.21 -1.43
C ALA A 109 9.87 6.34 -1.43
N ARG A 110 10.55 5.71 -2.40
CA ARG A 110 12.02 5.80 -2.57
C ARG A 110 12.45 7.23 -2.84
N SER A 111 11.85 7.91 -3.82
CA SER A 111 12.20 9.28 -4.19
C SER A 111 11.96 10.25 -3.02
N THR A 112 10.83 10.12 -2.32
CA THR A 112 10.50 10.94 -1.14
C THR A 112 11.51 10.71 -0.01
N ALA A 113 11.85 9.46 0.31
CA ALA A 113 12.84 9.14 1.35
C ALA A 113 14.26 9.62 1.01
N GLN A 114 14.61 9.69 -0.27
CA GLN A 114 15.87 10.27 -0.74
C GLN A 114 15.89 11.80 -0.61
N THR A 115 14.76 12.46 -0.73
CA THR A 115 14.63 13.92 -0.71
C THR A 115 14.41 14.47 0.70
N VAL A 116 13.51 13.88 1.46
CA VAL A 116 13.08 14.35 2.79
C VAL A 116 13.83 13.62 3.89
N LYS A 117 14.64 14.35 4.68
CA LYS A 117 15.53 13.75 5.69
C LYS A 117 15.09 13.97 7.14
N THR A 118 14.30 14.98 7.41
CA THR A 118 13.94 15.40 8.78
C THR A 118 12.46 15.28 9.07
N THR A 119 11.58 15.70 8.15
CA THR A 119 10.13 15.57 8.31
C THR A 119 9.75 14.09 8.40
N PRO A 120 8.95 13.67 9.37
CA PRO A 120 8.44 12.31 9.50
C PRO A 120 7.77 11.81 8.20
N LEU A 121 8.10 10.58 7.81
CA LEU A 121 7.54 9.93 6.61
C LEU A 121 6.77 8.67 6.99
N VAL A 122 5.54 8.55 6.50
CA VAL A 122 4.80 7.30 6.45
C VAL A 122 4.66 6.90 4.99
N VAL A 123 5.20 5.75 4.62
CA VAL A 123 5.16 5.27 3.23
C VAL A 123 4.31 4.02 3.10
N TYR A 124 3.56 3.94 1.99
CA TYR A 124 3.01 2.67 1.52
C TYR A 124 3.86 2.19 0.34
N SER A 125 4.52 1.05 0.51
CA SER A 125 5.40 0.47 -0.51
C SER A 125 5.15 -1.02 -0.65
N CYS A 126 5.06 -1.50 -1.89
CA CYS A 126 4.93 -2.92 -2.18
C CYS A 126 6.27 -3.67 -2.17
N ASP A 127 7.37 -2.94 -2.25
CA ASP A 127 8.74 -3.45 -2.06
C ASP A 127 9.52 -2.48 -1.15
N PRO A 128 9.37 -2.58 0.18
CA PRO A 128 9.99 -1.64 1.12
C PRO A 128 11.51 -1.81 1.20
N PHE A 129 12.05 -2.98 0.82
CA PHE A 129 13.49 -3.23 0.88
C PHE A 129 14.30 -2.41 -0.12
N LEU A 130 13.65 -1.73 -1.07
CA LEU A 130 14.31 -0.76 -1.94
C LEU A 130 14.74 0.53 -1.20
N HIS A 131 14.25 0.77 0.02
CA HIS A 131 14.56 1.99 0.79
C HIS A 131 14.81 1.75 2.28
N VAL A 132 14.55 0.55 2.81
CA VAL A 132 14.91 0.16 4.19
C VAL A 132 15.57 -1.21 4.21
N LYS A 133 16.47 -1.42 5.18
CA LYS A 133 17.15 -2.72 5.37
C LYS A 133 16.44 -3.64 6.33
N ASN A 134 15.60 -3.10 7.22
CA ASN A 134 14.91 -3.83 8.27
C ASN A 134 13.54 -3.22 8.54
N LEU A 135 12.48 -4.03 8.40
CA LEU A 135 11.11 -3.58 8.60
C LEU A 135 10.79 -3.28 10.07
N ALA A 136 11.39 -4.04 11.01
CA ALA A 136 11.16 -3.83 12.44
C ALA A 136 11.83 -2.55 12.96
N ARG A 137 12.92 -2.12 12.30
CA ARG A 137 13.68 -0.90 12.62
C ARG A 137 14.08 -0.21 11.33
N PRO A 138 13.14 0.48 10.67
CA PRO A 138 13.42 1.14 9.38
C PRO A 138 14.49 2.24 9.50
N GLY A 139 14.59 2.87 10.69
CA GLY A 139 15.56 3.90 10.99
C GLY A 139 15.21 5.28 10.40
N GLY A 140 15.95 6.29 10.81
CA GLY A 140 15.77 7.66 10.30
C GLY A 140 14.38 8.24 10.62
N ASN A 141 13.83 8.95 9.65
CA ASN A 141 12.54 9.63 9.74
C ASN A 141 11.39 8.86 9.06
N LEU A 142 11.58 7.57 8.73
CA LEU A 142 10.65 6.79 7.92
C LEU A 142 10.05 5.63 8.70
N THR A 143 8.74 5.42 8.53
CA THR A 143 7.98 4.21 8.82
C THR A 143 6.93 3.98 7.74
N GLY A 144 6.02 3.03 7.89
CA GLY A 144 4.93 2.84 6.93
C GLY A 144 4.27 1.47 6.97
N VAL A 145 3.73 1.07 5.81
CA VAL A 145 3.03 -0.19 5.59
C VAL A 145 3.46 -0.83 4.28
N THR A 146 3.53 -2.15 4.24
CA THR A 146 3.77 -2.91 3.01
C THR A 146 2.66 -3.92 2.76
N CYS A 147 2.29 -4.06 1.48
CA CYS A 147 1.34 -5.07 1.01
C CYS A 147 1.99 -6.43 0.71
N MET A 148 3.29 -6.60 0.92
CA MET A 148 4.03 -7.85 0.66
C MET A 148 3.85 -8.38 -0.77
N THR A 149 3.67 -7.47 -1.74
CA THR A 149 3.33 -7.89 -3.11
C THR A 149 4.44 -8.66 -3.78
N THR A 150 5.69 -8.24 -3.60
CA THR A 150 6.86 -8.92 -4.19
C THR A 150 6.93 -10.37 -3.71
N GLU A 151 6.75 -10.61 -2.42
CA GLU A 151 6.79 -11.93 -1.79
C GLU A 151 5.60 -12.81 -2.16
N MET A 152 4.46 -12.18 -2.52
CA MET A 152 3.24 -12.89 -2.91
C MET A 152 3.19 -13.24 -4.41
N MET A 153 4.12 -12.75 -5.25
CA MET A 153 4.10 -13.02 -6.69
C MET A 153 4.22 -14.53 -7.03
N PRO A 154 5.12 -15.30 -6.38
CA PRO A 154 5.14 -16.75 -6.56
C PRO A 154 3.80 -17.43 -6.26
N LYS A 155 3.12 -17.01 -5.19
CA LYS A 155 1.79 -17.56 -4.84
C LYS A 155 0.73 -17.26 -5.88
N ARG A 156 0.77 -16.07 -6.49
CA ARG A 156 -0.14 -15.73 -7.60
C ARG A 156 0.12 -16.60 -8.83
N LEU A 157 1.38 -16.95 -9.11
CA LEU A 157 1.73 -17.86 -10.19
C LEU A 157 1.22 -19.28 -9.90
N GLU A 158 1.30 -19.77 -8.65
CA GLU A 158 0.70 -21.05 -8.23
C GLU A 158 -0.82 -21.05 -8.42
N LEU A 159 -1.51 -19.98 -8.01
CA LEU A 159 -2.96 -19.84 -8.18
C LEU A 159 -3.35 -19.80 -9.66
N LEU A 160 -2.56 -19.15 -10.51
CA LEU A 160 -2.76 -19.19 -11.96
C LEU A 160 -2.66 -20.63 -12.49
N ARG A 161 -1.64 -21.39 -12.09
CA ARG A 161 -1.46 -22.79 -12.48
C ARG A 161 -2.62 -23.66 -12.01
N GLU A 162 -3.11 -23.42 -10.79
CA GLU A 162 -4.26 -24.15 -10.24
C GLU A 162 -5.54 -23.83 -11.02
N ALA A 163 -5.77 -22.53 -11.33
CA ALA A 163 -6.94 -22.10 -12.08
C ALA A 163 -6.95 -22.62 -13.53
N ILE A 164 -5.78 -22.66 -14.16
CA ILE A 164 -5.63 -23.02 -15.59
C ILE A 164 -4.42 -23.95 -15.76
N PRO A 165 -4.61 -25.28 -15.54
CA PRO A 165 -3.51 -26.24 -15.59
C PRO A 165 -2.76 -26.35 -16.92
N THR A 166 -3.31 -25.83 -18.01
CA THR A 166 -2.73 -25.85 -19.35
C THR A 166 -1.79 -24.70 -19.64
N VAL A 167 -1.81 -23.62 -18.85
CA VAL A 167 -0.97 -22.42 -19.06
C VAL A 167 0.51 -22.79 -18.86
N SER A 168 1.34 -22.44 -19.82
CA SER A 168 2.78 -22.70 -19.82
C SER A 168 3.63 -21.46 -20.09
N ARG A 169 3.10 -20.42 -20.74
CA ARG A 169 3.80 -19.18 -21.06
C ARG A 169 3.13 -17.99 -20.38
N VAL A 170 3.81 -17.41 -19.41
CA VAL A 170 3.27 -16.29 -18.60
C VAL A 170 4.07 -15.04 -18.87
N MET A 171 3.37 -13.95 -19.18
CA MET A 171 3.98 -12.62 -19.24
C MET A 171 3.85 -11.93 -17.89
N PHE A 172 4.99 -11.54 -17.32
CA PHE A 172 5.06 -10.73 -16.11
C PHE A 172 5.04 -9.27 -16.49
N VAL A 173 3.94 -8.61 -16.21
CA VAL A 173 3.72 -7.20 -16.56
C VAL A 173 4.07 -6.32 -15.37
N HIS A 174 5.04 -5.43 -15.51
CA HIS A 174 5.51 -4.59 -14.41
C HIS A 174 6.20 -3.30 -14.89
N ASP A 175 6.31 -2.33 -13.99
CA ASP A 175 7.29 -1.26 -14.09
C ASP A 175 8.63 -1.78 -13.51
N ALA A 176 9.70 -1.73 -14.31
CA ALA A 176 11.01 -2.26 -13.93
C ALA A 176 11.61 -1.59 -12.69
N GLU A 177 11.33 -0.31 -12.48
CA GLU A 177 11.82 0.44 -11.32
C GLU A 177 11.01 0.19 -10.04
N ALA A 178 9.74 -0.24 -10.18
CA ALA A 178 8.87 -0.53 -9.06
C ALA A 178 9.13 -1.91 -8.46
N ALA A 179 9.60 -2.88 -9.28
CA ALA A 179 9.68 -4.28 -8.88
C ALA A 179 10.93 -5.02 -9.42
N PRO A 180 12.16 -4.52 -9.20
CA PRO A 180 13.35 -5.12 -9.78
C PRO A 180 13.57 -6.58 -9.35
N ASN A 181 13.15 -6.95 -8.13
CA ASN A 181 13.34 -8.30 -7.58
C ASN A 181 12.14 -9.24 -7.81
N ALA A 182 10.94 -8.68 -8.04
CA ALA A 182 9.71 -9.46 -8.10
C ALA A 182 9.68 -10.43 -9.29
N PHE A 183 10.17 -9.99 -10.46
CA PHE A 183 10.26 -10.85 -11.64
C PHE A 183 11.19 -12.04 -11.38
N LYS A 184 12.40 -11.78 -10.91
CA LYS A 184 13.39 -12.85 -10.62
C LYS A 184 12.86 -13.84 -9.61
N LEU A 185 12.30 -13.38 -8.50
CA LEU A 185 11.74 -14.24 -7.45
C LEU A 185 10.63 -15.16 -8.00
N THR A 186 9.80 -14.64 -8.90
CA THR A 186 8.70 -15.39 -9.50
C THR A 186 9.20 -16.33 -10.59
N GLN A 187 10.15 -15.87 -11.40
CA GLN A 187 10.78 -16.67 -12.46
C GLN A 187 11.49 -17.92 -11.92
N ASP A 188 12.13 -17.83 -10.74
CA ASP A 188 12.81 -18.95 -10.11
C ASP A 188 11.85 -20.09 -9.69
N VAL A 189 10.56 -19.77 -9.49
CA VAL A 189 9.51 -20.76 -9.15
C VAL A 189 8.83 -21.34 -10.39
N ALA A 190 8.76 -20.61 -11.49
CA ALA A 190 8.01 -20.97 -12.69
C ALA A 190 8.33 -22.38 -13.25
N PRO A 191 9.61 -22.84 -13.33
CA PRO A 191 9.92 -24.17 -13.84
C PRO A 191 9.32 -25.32 -13.02
N ARG A 192 9.21 -25.15 -11.69
CA ARG A 192 8.58 -26.16 -10.81
C ARG A 192 7.09 -26.31 -11.08
N LEU A 193 6.47 -25.29 -11.64
CA LEU A 193 5.07 -25.26 -12.05
C LEU A 193 4.90 -25.66 -13.54
N GLY A 194 5.96 -26.02 -14.24
CA GLY A 194 5.94 -26.29 -15.67
C GLY A 194 5.62 -25.06 -16.51
N MET A 195 6.05 -23.88 -16.07
CA MET A 195 5.82 -22.61 -16.73
C MET A 195 7.13 -21.93 -17.14
N THR A 196 7.06 -21.11 -18.18
CA THR A 196 8.10 -20.17 -18.58
C THR A 196 7.58 -18.75 -18.40
N MET A 197 8.48 -17.83 -18.08
CA MET A 197 8.11 -16.43 -17.85
C MET A 197 8.96 -15.49 -18.69
N GLN A 198 8.31 -14.47 -19.23
CA GLN A 198 8.93 -13.32 -19.88
C GLN A 198 8.46 -12.06 -19.17
N ALA A 199 9.27 -11.00 -19.15
CA ALA A 199 8.89 -9.71 -18.60
C ALA A 199 8.45 -8.76 -19.70
N ALA A 200 7.36 -8.04 -19.45
CA ALA A 200 6.93 -6.89 -20.23
C ALA A 200 6.93 -5.65 -19.34
N HIS A 201 7.68 -4.64 -19.76
CA HIS A 201 7.74 -3.36 -19.04
C HIS A 201 6.67 -2.43 -19.61
N LEU A 202 5.74 -2.01 -18.73
CA LEU A 202 4.77 -0.97 -19.01
C LEU A 202 5.20 0.30 -18.29
N THR A 203 5.41 1.38 -19.05
CA THR A 203 5.77 2.68 -18.46
C THR A 203 4.54 3.44 -17.99
N GLY A 204 3.35 3.03 -18.46
CA GLY A 204 2.08 3.68 -18.17
C GLY A 204 2.00 5.12 -18.74
N THR A 205 2.77 5.41 -19.77
CA THR A 205 2.81 6.69 -20.47
C THR A 205 1.57 6.90 -21.34
N GLU A 206 1.59 7.93 -22.18
CA GLU A 206 0.46 8.34 -23.02
C GLU A 206 0.02 7.26 -24.02
N ASP A 207 0.92 6.34 -24.40
CA ASP A 207 0.64 5.26 -25.36
C ASP A 207 0.44 3.88 -24.71
N PHE A 208 -0.22 3.85 -23.55
CA PHE A 208 -0.48 2.61 -22.80
C PHE A 208 -1.13 1.49 -23.62
N LEU A 209 -2.07 1.84 -24.52
CA LEU A 209 -2.73 0.85 -25.37
C LEU A 209 -1.78 0.25 -26.42
N SER A 210 -0.81 1.01 -26.90
CA SER A 210 0.23 0.50 -27.80
C SER A 210 1.20 -0.41 -27.05
N GLU A 211 1.58 -0.04 -25.82
CA GLU A 211 2.39 -0.91 -24.96
C GLU A 211 1.70 -2.27 -24.75
N LEU A 212 0.39 -2.28 -24.47
CA LEU A 212 -0.39 -3.54 -24.31
C LEU A 212 -0.38 -4.38 -25.59
N LYS A 213 -0.50 -3.77 -26.77
CA LYS A 213 -0.47 -4.49 -28.07
C LYS A 213 0.88 -5.16 -28.32
N THR A 214 1.97 -4.65 -27.79
CA THR A 214 3.29 -5.29 -27.94
C THR A 214 3.37 -6.60 -27.17
N ILE A 215 2.66 -6.72 -26.06
CA ILE A 215 2.58 -7.96 -25.24
C ILE A 215 2.04 -9.12 -26.09
N SER A 216 1.01 -8.89 -26.91
CA SER A 216 0.39 -9.95 -27.74
C SER A 216 1.34 -10.55 -28.77
N LYS A 217 2.38 -9.81 -29.22
CA LYS A 217 3.36 -10.30 -30.20
C LYS A 217 4.21 -11.45 -29.64
N GLU A 218 4.42 -11.47 -28.34
CA GLU A 218 5.17 -12.51 -27.63
C GLU A 218 4.33 -13.78 -27.37
N ARG A 219 3.04 -13.76 -27.76
CA ARG A 219 2.09 -14.88 -27.62
C ARG A 219 2.05 -15.50 -26.24
N PRO A 220 1.88 -14.70 -25.16
CA PRO A 220 1.65 -15.26 -23.84
C PRO A 220 0.33 -16.01 -23.78
N GLU A 221 0.17 -16.87 -22.78
CA GLU A 221 -1.08 -17.58 -22.48
C GLU A 221 -1.77 -17.00 -21.25
N ALA A 222 -1.06 -16.19 -20.46
CA ALA A 222 -1.61 -15.48 -19.31
C ALA A 222 -0.75 -14.25 -18.95
N LEU A 223 -1.34 -13.31 -18.23
CA LEU A 223 -0.65 -12.15 -17.68
C LEU A 223 -0.61 -12.23 -16.13
N LEU A 224 0.57 -12.07 -15.57
CA LEU A 224 0.78 -11.88 -14.14
C LEU A 224 1.19 -10.44 -13.91
N VAL A 225 0.31 -9.62 -13.33
CA VAL A 225 0.46 -8.17 -13.28
C VAL A 225 0.96 -7.73 -11.92
N TYR A 226 2.13 -7.11 -11.88
CA TYR A 226 2.65 -6.45 -10.69
C TYR A 226 2.00 -5.05 -10.57
N PRO A 227 1.48 -4.67 -9.41
CA PRO A 227 0.83 -3.37 -9.26
C PRO A 227 1.85 -2.23 -9.23
N ASP A 228 1.60 -1.25 -10.06
CA ASP A 228 2.22 0.06 -10.01
C ASP A 228 1.16 1.13 -9.87
N VAL A 229 1.50 2.30 -9.29
CA VAL A 229 0.52 3.37 -9.06
C VAL A 229 -0.06 3.87 -10.37
N VAL A 230 0.79 4.01 -11.40
CA VAL A 230 0.35 4.50 -12.71
C VAL A 230 -0.57 3.47 -13.38
N LEU A 231 -0.23 2.17 -13.34
CA LEU A 231 -1.07 1.09 -13.86
C LEU A 231 -2.36 0.91 -13.06
N SER A 232 -2.36 1.31 -11.79
CA SER A 232 -3.53 1.21 -10.88
C SER A 232 -4.49 2.39 -10.99
N THR A 233 -4.12 3.44 -11.73
CA THR A 233 -4.91 4.67 -11.85
C THR A 233 -5.87 4.59 -13.04
N HIS A 234 -7.15 4.94 -12.78
CA HIS A 234 -8.18 5.00 -13.82
C HIS A 234 -7.73 5.87 -15.02
N PRO A 235 -7.96 5.44 -16.28
CA PRO A 235 -8.77 4.28 -16.70
C PRO A 235 -7.98 2.98 -16.92
N ARG A 236 -6.69 2.91 -16.57
CA ARG A 236 -5.79 1.80 -16.97
C ARG A 236 -6.21 0.39 -16.51
N PRO A 237 -6.74 0.17 -15.29
CA PRO A 237 -7.25 -1.15 -14.92
C PRO A 237 -8.33 -1.67 -15.89
N GLN A 238 -9.24 -0.79 -16.33
CA GLN A 238 -10.28 -1.15 -17.31
C GLN A 238 -9.67 -1.41 -18.69
N GLN A 239 -8.76 -0.56 -19.16
CA GLN A 239 -8.07 -0.73 -20.45
C GLN A 239 -7.28 -2.04 -20.50
N LEU A 240 -6.61 -2.41 -19.41
CA LEU A 240 -5.90 -3.68 -19.28
C LEU A 240 -6.86 -4.87 -19.31
N ALA A 241 -7.99 -4.78 -18.63
CA ALA A 241 -9.00 -5.84 -18.60
C ALA A 241 -9.65 -6.03 -19.97
N ASP A 242 -10.03 -4.95 -20.65
CA ASP A 242 -10.62 -4.99 -21.99
C ASP A 242 -9.66 -5.62 -23.01
N PHE A 243 -8.39 -5.18 -23.00
CA PHE A 243 -7.33 -5.76 -23.82
C PHE A 243 -7.16 -7.26 -23.53
N ALA A 244 -7.11 -7.65 -22.27
CA ALA A 244 -6.89 -9.04 -21.87
C ALA A 244 -8.05 -9.95 -22.29
N ILE A 245 -9.29 -9.48 -22.19
CA ILE A 245 -10.48 -10.20 -22.66
C ILE A 245 -10.46 -10.35 -24.18
N GLU A 246 -10.19 -9.28 -24.91
CA GLU A 246 -10.08 -9.29 -26.39
C GLU A 246 -8.99 -10.25 -26.87
N ALA A 247 -7.82 -10.21 -26.21
CA ALA A 247 -6.68 -11.08 -26.51
C ALA A 247 -6.82 -12.50 -25.95
N LYS A 248 -7.91 -12.82 -25.24
CA LYS A 248 -8.14 -14.09 -24.52
C LYS A 248 -7.03 -14.46 -23.53
N LEU A 249 -6.51 -13.46 -22.83
CA LEU A 249 -5.44 -13.60 -21.84
C LEU A 249 -5.99 -13.54 -20.42
N PRO A 250 -6.03 -14.65 -19.67
CA PRO A 250 -6.35 -14.60 -18.24
C PRO A 250 -5.32 -13.77 -17.49
N THR A 251 -5.78 -13.00 -16.51
CA THR A 251 -4.95 -12.08 -15.74
C THR A 251 -4.98 -12.40 -14.26
N VAL A 252 -3.84 -12.29 -13.58
CA VAL A 252 -3.74 -12.38 -12.12
C VAL A 252 -3.12 -11.10 -11.58
N HIS A 253 -3.77 -10.55 -10.56
CA HIS A 253 -3.47 -9.24 -9.99
C HIS A 253 -3.19 -9.31 -8.49
N ALA A 254 -2.67 -8.21 -7.93
CA ALA A 254 -2.47 -8.05 -6.49
C ALA A 254 -3.74 -7.57 -5.77
N PHE A 255 -4.57 -6.77 -6.42
CA PHE A 255 -5.66 -6.06 -5.77
C PHE A 255 -7.00 -6.29 -6.46
N ARG A 256 -8.05 -6.33 -5.65
CA ARG A 256 -9.44 -6.52 -6.05
C ARG A 256 -9.90 -5.56 -7.15
N PHE A 257 -9.54 -4.28 -7.09
CA PHE A 257 -10.04 -3.28 -8.05
C PHE A 257 -9.70 -3.59 -9.51
N TYR A 258 -8.66 -4.40 -9.77
CA TYR A 258 -8.40 -4.92 -11.12
C TYR A 258 -9.42 -5.97 -11.53
N VAL A 259 -9.90 -6.78 -10.58
CA VAL A 259 -10.93 -7.80 -10.84
C VAL A 259 -12.30 -7.15 -11.03
N ASP A 260 -12.60 -6.09 -10.25
CA ASP A 260 -13.79 -5.25 -10.42
C ASP A 260 -13.79 -4.56 -11.81
N ALA A 261 -12.62 -4.23 -12.36
CA ALA A 261 -12.45 -3.71 -13.71
C ALA A 261 -12.54 -4.79 -14.82
N GLY A 262 -12.67 -6.07 -14.48
CA GLY A 262 -12.79 -7.16 -15.47
C GLY A 262 -11.61 -8.14 -15.52
N GLY A 263 -10.59 -7.99 -14.67
CA GLY A 263 -9.51 -8.98 -14.52
C GLY A 263 -10.04 -10.32 -14.04
N LEU A 264 -9.33 -11.43 -14.32
CA LEU A 264 -9.80 -12.77 -13.97
C LEU A 264 -9.76 -13.04 -12.47
N MET A 265 -8.62 -12.80 -11.82
CA MET A 265 -8.49 -12.99 -10.37
C MET A 265 -7.45 -12.08 -9.74
N SER A 266 -7.59 -11.88 -8.43
CA SER A 266 -6.56 -11.25 -7.60
C SER A 266 -6.32 -12.05 -6.34
N TYR A 267 -5.06 -11.99 -5.87
CA TYR A 267 -4.68 -12.46 -4.55
C TYR A 267 -3.73 -11.46 -3.91
N GLY A 268 -4.11 -10.87 -2.80
CA GLY A 268 -3.28 -9.87 -2.13
C GLY A 268 -3.93 -9.22 -0.93
N ALA A 269 -3.22 -8.27 -0.35
CA ALA A 269 -3.67 -7.53 0.80
C ALA A 269 -4.91 -6.69 0.50
N THR A 270 -5.82 -6.60 1.46
CA THR A 270 -6.99 -5.72 1.31
C THR A 270 -6.58 -4.26 1.34
N THR A 271 -7.07 -3.50 0.36
CA THR A 271 -6.75 -2.07 0.26
C THR A 271 -7.15 -1.30 1.53
N SER A 272 -8.27 -1.67 2.16
CA SER A 272 -8.74 -1.03 3.38
C SER A 272 -7.75 -1.18 4.53
N GLU A 273 -7.21 -2.37 4.78
CA GLU A 273 -6.23 -2.60 5.83
C GLU A 273 -4.98 -1.74 5.64
N ILE A 274 -4.47 -1.64 4.42
CA ILE A 274 -3.28 -0.87 4.10
C ILE A 274 -3.45 0.61 4.49
N TYR A 275 -4.54 1.24 4.05
CA TYR A 275 -4.74 2.68 4.32
C TYR A 275 -5.20 2.97 5.74
N MET A 276 -5.93 2.06 6.40
CA MET A 276 -6.22 2.15 7.84
C MET A 276 -4.93 2.07 8.67
N THR A 277 -4.06 1.13 8.36
CA THR A 277 -2.75 0.98 9.03
C THR A 277 -1.86 2.20 8.80
N ALA A 278 -1.82 2.75 7.58
CA ALA A 278 -1.09 3.98 7.28
C ALA A 278 -1.60 5.17 8.10
N ALA A 279 -2.93 5.33 8.23
CA ALA A 279 -3.54 6.36 9.06
C ALA A 279 -3.19 6.19 10.55
N GLU A 280 -3.12 4.95 11.06
CA GLU A 280 -2.70 4.65 12.42
C GLU A 280 -1.23 5.03 12.67
N GLN A 281 -0.33 4.77 11.70
CA GLN A 281 1.06 5.20 11.81
C GLN A 281 1.17 6.73 11.83
N VAL A 282 0.43 7.42 10.94
CA VAL A 282 0.34 8.88 10.95
C VAL A 282 -0.16 9.39 12.30
N ALA A 283 -1.24 8.84 12.83
CA ALA A 283 -1.79 9.25 14.13
C ALA A 283 -0.82 9.06 15.29
N LYS A 284 -0.02 7.99 15.29
CA LYS A 284 1.05 7.77 16.28
C LYS A 284 2.12 8.85 16.21
N ILE A 285 2.53 9.25 15.01
CA ILE A 285 3.50 10.33 14.79
C ILE A 285 2.94 11.67 15.27
N LEU A 286 1.68 11.99 14.93
CA LEU A 286 1.00 13.20 15.40
C LEU A 286 0.89 13.27 16.94
N ARG A 287 0.88 12.11 17.62
CA ARG A 287 0.96 12.01 19.09
C ARG A 287 2.39 12.08 19.64
N GLY A 288 3.40 12.24 18.77
CA GLY A 288 4.80 12.45 19.13
C GLY A 288 5.67 11.19 19.16
N VAL A 289 5.18 10.04 18.68
CA VAL A 289 6.01 8.85 18.49
C VAL A 289 6.96 9.08 17.32
N ARG A 290 8.23 8.78 17.49
CA ARG A 290 9.23 8.95 16.43
C ARG A 290 9.07 7.85 15.37
N PRO A 291 9.19 8.17 14.06
CA PRO A 291 9.14 7.16 12.99
C PRO A 291 10.12 6.00 13.20
N SER A 292 11.34 6.29 13.71
CA SER A 292 12.37 5.28 13.98
C SER A 292 11.98 4.24 15.03
N GLU A 293 10.97 4.50 15.84
CA GLU A 293 10.41 3.59 16.86
C GLU A 293 9.26 2.75 16.33
N LEU A 294 8.75 3.09 15.15
CA LEU A 294 7.62 2.43 14.52
C LEU A 294 8.12 1.45 13.44
N PRO A 295 7.80 0.16 13.53
CA PRO A 295 8.11 -0.77 12.46
C PRO A 295 7.28 -0.46 11.20
N ILE A 296 7.80 -0.81 10.01
CA ILE A 296 6.97 -0.92 8.82
C ILE A 296 6.03 -2.10 9.03
N GLN A 297 4.75 -1.83 9.02
CA GLN A 297 3.71 -2.83 9.24
C GLN A 297 3.49 -3.66 7.96
N GLN A 298 3.40 -4.96 8.10
CA GLN A 298 3.05 -5.85 7.01
C GLN A 298 1.54 -6.08 7.02
N ALA A 299 0.92 -6.08 5.83
CA ALA A 299 -0.47 -6.48 5.72
C ALA A 299 -0.66 -7.93 6.19
N THR A 300 -1.74 -8.19 6.90
CA THR A 300 -2.06 -9.49 7.49
C THR A 300 -3.31 -10.12 6.90
N ARG A 301 -4.16 -9.34 6.26
CA ARG A 301 -5.41 -9.78 5.63
C ARG A 301 -5.22 -9.87 4.12
N PHE A 302 -5.26 -11.09 3.61
CA PHE A 302 -5.18 -11.38 2.19
C PHE A 302 -6.52 -11.91 1.71
N GLU A 303 -6.90 -11.51 0.50
CA GLU A 303 -8.14 -11.96 -0.14
C GLU A 303 -7.85 -12.56 -1.53
N LEU A 304 -8.55 -13.64 -1.84
CA LEU A 304 -8.66 -14.22 -3.17
C LEU A 304 -10.01 -13.83 -3.75
N VAL A 305 -10.00 -13.06 -4.84
CA VAL A 305 -11.22 -12.66 -5.56
C VAL A 305 -11.15 -13.23 -6.97
N ILE A 306 -12.23 -13.86 -7.42
CA ILE A 306 -12.32 -14.50 -8.75
C ILE A 306 -13.51 -13.92 -9.50
N ASN A 307 -13.30 -13.51 -10.75
CA ASN A 307 -14.37 -13.03 -11.63
C ASN A 307 -14.84 -14.16 -12.55
N ASN A 308 -15.95 -14.78 -12.20
CA ASN A 308 -16.53 -15.88 -12.96
C ASN A 308 -17.14 -15.41 -14.28
N LYS A 309 -17.57 -14.14 -14.41
CA LYS A 309 -17.98 -13.55 -15.70
C LYS A 309 -16.83 -13.52 -16.67
N THR A 310 -15.66 -13.04 -16.21
CA THR A 310 -14.44 -13.01 -17.03
C THR A 310 -13.97 -14.42 -17.36
N ALA A 311 -14.02 -15.37 -16.42
CA ALA A 311 -13.70 -16.76 -16.69
C ALA A 311 -14.59 -17.33 -17.81
N LYS A 312 -15.90 -17.11 -17.76
CA LYS A 312 -16.85 -17.52 -18.81
C LYS A 312 -16.54 -16.87 -20.17
N ALA A 313 -16.22 -15.55 -20.17
CA ALA A 313 -15.88 -14.82 -21.40
C ALA A 313 -14.59 -15.35 -22.06
N LEU A 314 -13.63 -15.81 -21.23
CA LEU A 314 -12.38 -16.42 -21.69
C LEU A 314 -12.52 -17.92 -22.04
N GLY A 315 -13.69 -18.54 -21.77
CA GLY A 315 -13.91 -19.99 -21.96
C GLY A 315 -13.17 -20.84 -20.91
N ILE A 316 -12.86 -20.28 -19.76
CA ILE A 316 -12.11 -20.95 -18.68
C ILE A 316 -13.09 -21.49 -17.64
N LYS A 317 -12.93 -22.76 -17.27
CA LYS A 317 -13.64 -23.37 -16.15
C LYS A 317 -12.74 -23.38 -14.92
N ILE A 318 -13.01 -22.50 -13.97
CA ILE A 318 -12.27 -22.45 -12.70
C ILE A 318 -12.61 -23.70 -11.88
N PRO A 319 -11.60 -24.42 -11.31
CA PRO A 319 -11.84 -25.56 -10.44
C PRO A 319 -12.69 -25.19 -9.22
N THR A 320 -13.63 -26.09 -8.86
CA THR A 320 -14.52 -25.86 -7.69
C THR A 320 -13.73 -25.65 -6.40
N SER A 321 -12.64 -26.41 -6.21
CA SER A 321 -11.75 -26.28 -5.05
C SER A 321 -11.14 -24.87 -4.91
N LEU A 322 -10.92 -24.17 -6.02
CA LEU A 322 -10.40 -22.80 -5.99
C LEU A 322 -11.51 -21.79 -5.70
N LEU A 323 -12.72 -22.00 -6.27
CA LEU A 323 -13.89 -21.18 -6.01
C LEU A 323 -14.31 -21.24 -4.53
N GLU A 324 -14.26 -22.43 -3.90
CA GLU A 324 -14.59 -22.63 -2.48
C GLU A 324 -13.62 -21.93 -1.54
N ARG A 325 -12.37 -21.71 -1.96
CA ARG A 325 -11.36 -20.97 -1.19
C ARG A 325 -11.35 -19.48 -1.45
N ALA A 326 -12.07 -19.02 -2.47
CA ALA A 326 -12.17 -17.60 -2.75
C ALA A 326 -12.93 -16.87 -1.64
N ASN A 327 -12.43 -15.70 -1.26
CA ASN A 327 -13.14 -14.80 -0.35
C ASN A 327 -14.38 -14.21 -1.03
N GLU A 328 -14.31 -14.06 -2.37
CA GLU A 328 -15.43 -13.59 -3.17
C GLU A 328 -15.34 -14.14 -4.61
N VAL A 329 -16.49 -14.46 -5.16
CA VAL A 329 -16.67 -14.83 -6.57
C VAL A 329 -17.68 -13.85 -7.19
N ILE A 330 -17.22 -13.10 -8.20
CA ILE A 330 -18.06 -12.15 -8.96
C ILE A 330 -18.79 -12.96 -10.04
N GLU A 331 -20.13 -13.05 -9.94
CA GLU A 331 -20.99 -13.81 -10.85
C GLU A 331 -21.52 -12.95 -12.01
#